data_0114247a594b7ec711bd1c5c1f008751
#
_entry.id   0114247a594b7ec711bd1c5c1f008751
#
_cell.length_a   1.000
_cell.length_b   1.000
_cell.length_c   1.000
_cell.angle_alpha   90.00
_cell.angle_beta   90.00
_cell.angle_gamma   90.00
#
_symmetry.space_group_name_H-M   'P 1'
#
loop_
_entity.id
_entity.type
_entity.pdbx_description
1 polymer ?
#
loop_
_entity_poly.entity_id
_entity_poly.type
_entity_poly.pdbx_seq_one_letter_code
_entity_poly.pdbx_strand_id
1 'polypeptide(L)'
;LTKALQKIRQSDNPKQIRVTASPSIAAKWLVPRLDRFLETEPDADVRIDVSASVLDFDRDDVDAAIRFGTGEHPGLQVDKLFQDVLFPVCSPALLEGHKPLKEPRDLLQFTLIHLDYEAQGAVWPNWRMWMQAAGVRDFNDSRGLHFSQTSLAVQAAIDGHGVALGDSTLVADDLAAGRLVRPFALSLRSPTQFAYHLIMRRDTADRPMVKAFRNWILAEAAASSAG
;
A
#
# COMPACT_ATOMS: atom_id res chain seq x y z
N LEU A 1 -9.09 -15.88 32.95
CA LEU A 1 -10.33 -15.14 33.27
C LEU A 1 -10.23 -13.65 32.82
N THR A 2 -9.15 -12.95 33.10
CA THR A 2 -8.98 -11.49 32.79
C THR A 2 -9.04 -11.19 31.30
N LYS A 3 -8.39 -12.02 30.44
CA LYS A 3 -8.44 -11.86 28.97
C LYS A 3 -9.84 -12.14 28.40
N ALA A 4 -10.58 -13.10 28.94
CA ALA A 4 -11.94 -13.43 28.50
C ALA A 4 -12.93 -12.31 28.89
N LEU A 5 -12.79 -11.73 30.09
CA LEU A 5 -13.59 -10.58 30.52
C LEU A 5 -13.24 -9.29 29.77
N GLN A 6 -11.97 -9.10 29.38
CA GLN A 6 -11.58 -8.00 28.49
C GLN A 6 -12.18 -8.17 27.09
N LYS A 7 -12.19 -9.40 26.56
CA LYS A 7 -12.79 -9.72 25.24
C LYS A 7 -14.30 -9.45 25.23
N ILE A 8 -15.01 -9.77 26.31
CA ILE A 8 -16.45 -9.50 26.45
C ILE A 8 -16.72 -8.01 26.59
N ARG A 9 -15.93 -7.25 27.38
CA ARG A 9 -16.10 -5.81 27.53
C ARG A 9 -15.72 -5.00 26.28
N GLN A 10 -14.83 -5.52 25.45
CA GLN A 10 -14.37 -4.84 24.23
C GLN A 10 -15.28 -5.11 23.03
N SER A 11 -16.03 -6.24 23.05
CA SER A 11 -17.03 -6.58 22.04
C SER A 11 -18.30 -5.71 22.09
N ASP A 12 -18.52 -4.98 23.20
CA ASP A 12 -19.80 -4.28 23.46
C ASP A 12 -19.82 -2.81 23.02
N ASN A 13 -18.73 -2.24 22.50
CA ASN A 13 -18.77 -0.86 21.99
C ASN A 13 -19.25 -0.85 20.52
N PRO A 14 -20.52 -0.50 20.26
CA PRO A 14 -21.06 -0.50 18.90
C PRO A 14 -20.40 0.52 17.97
N LYS A 15 -19.67 1.50 18.54
CA LYS A 15 -18.96 2.57 17.81
C LYS A 15 -17.50 2.20 17.52
N GLN A 16 -17.01 1.06 18.03
CA GLN A 16 -15.62 0.66 17.84
C GLN A 16 -15.45 -0.18 16.58
N ILE A 17 -14.37 0.09 15.86
CA ILE A 17 -13.84 -0.77 14.80
C ILE A 17 -12.34 -0.99 14.98
N ARG A 18 -11.89 -2.23 14.83
CA ARG A 18 -10.49 -2.63 14.87
C ARG A 18 -10.05 -3.09 13.49
N VAL A 19 -9.12 -2.35 12.94
CA VAL A 19 -8.60 -2.59 11.60
C VAL A 19 -7.13 -2.96 11.68
N THR A 20 -6.72 -3.97 10.95
CA THR A 20 -5.30 -4.24 10.74
C THR A 20 -4.92 -4.00 9.28
N ALA A 21 -3.75 -3.42 9.06
CA ALA A 21 -3.24 -3.14 7.72
C ALA A 21 -1.73 -3.41 7.64
N SER A 22 -1.22 -3.70 6.44
CA SER A 22 0.23 -3.72 6.25
C SER A 22 0.81 -2.30 6.35
N PRO A 23 2.08 -2.15 6.77
CA PRO A 23 2.65 -0.84 7.08
C PRO A 23 2.51 0.20 5.96
N SER A 24 2.81 -0.19 4.72
CA SER A 24 2.82 0.75 3.59
C SER A 24 1.42 1.26 3.25
N ILE A 25 0.40 0.37 3.19
CA ILE A 25 -0.97 0.79 2.90
C ILE A 25 -1.56 1.61 4.06
N ALA A 26 -1.23 1.27 5.30
CA ALA A 26 -1.65 2.05 6.46
C ALA A 26 -1.12 3.49 6.37
N ALA A 27 0.20 3.66 6.18
CA ALA A 27 0.85 4.96 6.20
C ALA A 27 0.52 5.83 4.98
N LYS A 28 0.46 5.23 3.79
CA LYS A 28 0.38 5.99 2.53
C LYS A 28 -1.03 6.13 1.96
N TRP A 29 -1.97 5.28 2.39
CA TRP A 29 -3.31 5.31 1.81
C TRP A 29 -4.43 5.41 2.86
N LEU A 30 -4.41 4.56 3.91
CA LEU A 30 -5.49 4.51 4.89
C LEU A 30 -5.49 5.75 5.79
N VAL A 31 -4.39 6.00 6.49
CA VAL A 31 -4.28 7.09 7.49
C VAL A 31 -4.56 8.47 6.88
N PRO A 32 -4.04 8.83 5.68
CA PRO A 32 -4.34 10.13 5.07
C PRO A 32 -5.83 10.38 4.73
N ARG A 33 -6.67 9.35 4.81
CA ARG A 33 -8.10 9.41 4.45
C ARG A 33 -9.05 9.26 5.65
N LEU A 34 -8.52 9.00 6.85
CA LEU A 34 -9.34 8.72 8.04
C LEU A 34 -10.21 9.89 8.49
N ASP A 35 -9.76 11.11 8.28
CA ASP A 35 -10.57 12.31 8.59
C ASP A 35 -11.90 12.30 7.85
N ARG A 36 -11.95 11.85 6.59
CA ARG A 36 -13.20 11.72 5.82
C ARG A 36 -14.13 10.66 6.41
N PHE A 37 -13.58 9.59 6.98
CA PHE A 37 -14.39 8.61 7.69
C PHE A 37 -14.97 9.21 8.97
N LEU A 38 -14.16 9.94 9.74
CA LEU A 38 -14.60 10.57 10.98
C LEU A 38 -15.58 11.72 10.75
N GLU A 39 -15.59 12.36 9.57
CA GLU A 39 -16.61 13.31 9.18
C GLU A 39 -18.01 12.66 9.03
N THR A 40 -18.05 11.41 8.55
CA THR A 40 -19.31 10.65 8.39
C THR A 40 -19.70 9.90 9.65
N GLU A 41 -18.73 9.49 10.46
CA GLU A 41 -18.90 8.72 11.69
C GLU A 41 -18.13 9.41 12.84
N PRO A 42 -18.58 10.58 13.32
CA PRO A 42 -17.82 11.41 14.27
C PRO A 42 -17.61 10.78 15.64
N ASP A 43 -18.41 9.80 15.99
CA ASP A 43 -18.32 9.07 17.25
C ASP A 43 -17.55 7.75 17.14
N ALA A 44 -16.93 7.44 15.99
CA ALA A 44 -16.23 6.19 15.79
C ALA A 44 -14.95 6.10 16.65
N ASP A 45 -14.78 4.98 17.36
CA ASP A 45 -13.50 4.58 18.00
C ASP A 45 -12.74 3.68 17.02
N VAL A 46 -11.88 4.28 16.19
CA VAL A 46 -11.11 3.57 15.17
C VAL A 46 -9.76 3.15 15.75
N ARG A 47 -9.49 1.85 15.76
CA ARG A 47 -8.20 1.29 16.20
C ARG A 47 -7.51 0.63 15.04
N ILE A 48 -6.32 1.13 14.72
CA ILE A 48 -5.51 0.61 13.61
C ILE A 48 -4.28 -0.08 14.20
N ASP A 49 -4.16 -1.36 13.92
CA ASP A 49 -2.97 -2.15 14.20
C ASP A 49 -2.20 -2.41 12.91
N VAL A 50 -0.90 -2.08 12.92
CA VAL A 50 -0.05 -2.20 11.74
C VAL A 50 0.81 -3.45 11.87
N SER A 51 0.53 -4.43 11.00
CA SER A 51 1.24 -5.72 11.02
C SER A 51 1.40 -6.28 9.61
N ALA A 52 2.59 -6.84 9.32
CA ALA A 52 2.86 -7.64 8.13
C ALA A 52 2.59 -9.15 8.35
N SER A 53 2.22 -9.55 9.56
CA SER A 53 1.97 -10.95 9.91
C SER A 53 0.78 -11.53 9.18
N VAL A 54 0.78 -12.85 9.02
CA VAL A 54 -0.38 -13.59 8.54
C VAL A 54 -1.54 -13.35 9.51
N LEU A 55 -2.67 -12.95 8.95
CA LEU A 55 -3.87 -12.63 9.70
C LEU A 55 -4.57 -13.89 10.17
N ASP A 56 -4.91 -13.91 11.45
CA ASP A 56 -5.74 -14.96 12.08
C ASP A 56 -6.90 -14.27 12.81
N PHE A 57 -8.07 -14.19 12.19
CA PHE A 57 -9.26 -13.54 12.76
C PHE A 57 -9.78 -14.25 14.01
N ASP A 58 -9.42 -15.51 14.27
CA ASP A 58 -9.83 -16.23 15.47
C ASP A 58 -8.94 -15.89 16.68
N ARG A 59 -7.68 -15.55 16.41
CA ARG A 59 -6.70 -15.13 17.43
C ARG A 59 -6.63 -13.63 17.60
N ASP A 60 -6.68 -12.91 16.48
CA ASP A 60 -6.52 -11.48 16.44
C ASP A 60 -7.90 -10.85 16.58
N ASP A 61 -8.06 -10.02 17.60
CA ASP A 61 -9.32 -9.32 17.87
C ASP A 61 -9.49 -8.13 16.91
N VAL A 62 -9.74 -8.46 15.64
CA VAL A 62 -9.88 -7.48 14.54
C VAL A 62 -11.21 -7.68 13.80
N ASP A 63 -11.80 -6.57 13.35
CA ASP A 63 -13.06 -6.56 12.59
C ASP A 63 -12.79 -6.61 11.09
N ALA A 64 -11.73 -5.93 10.65
CA ALA A 64 -11.37 -5.78 9.25
C ALA A 64 -9.84 -5.78 9.05
N ALA A 65 -9.41 -6.24 7.89
CA ALA A 65 -8.01 -6.20 7.50
C ALA A 65 -7.85 -5.67 6.08
N ILE A 66 -6.83 -4.84 5.84
CA ILE A 66 -6.43 -4.44 4.49
C ILE A 66 -5.11 -5.15 4.18
N ARG A 67 -5.13 -6.03 3.19
CA ARG A 67 -3.98 -6.87 2.84
C ARG A 67 -3.77 -6.92 1.33
N PHE A 68 -2.51 -6.99 0.96
CA PHE A 68 -2.09 -7.28 -0.39
C PHE A 68 -1.95 -8.81 -0.56
N GLY A 69 -2.47 -9.36 -1.66
CA GLY A 69 -2.41 -10.79 -1.92
C GLY A 69 -3.38 -11.24 -3.00
N THR A 70 -3.61 -12.55 -3.09
CA THR A 70 -4.52 -13.17 -4.06
C THR A 70 -6.01 -13.00 -3.71
N GLY A 71 -6.31 -12.61 -2.47
CA GLY A 71 -7.69 -12.51 -1.98
C GLY A 71 -8.31 -13.87 -1.63
N GLU A 72 -7.54 -14.94 -1.60
CA GLU A 72 -8.02 -16.28 -1.23
C GLU A 72 -8.05 -16.43 0.30
N HIS A 73 -9.21 -16.13 0.89
CA HIS A 73 -9.47 -16.25 2.32
C HIS A 73 -10.77 -17.03 2.56
N PRO A 74 -10.72 -18.40 2.56
CA PRO A 74 -11.90 -19.23 2.75
C PRO A 74 -12.65 -18.90 4.04
N GLY A 75 -13.98 -18.77 3.96
CA GLY A 75 -14.84 -18.47 5.11
C GLY A 75 -14.96 -16.99 5.46
N LEU A 76 -14.12 -16.12 4.90
CA LEU A 76 -14.16 -14.66 5.12
C LEU A 76 -14.93 -13.95 4.02
N GLN A 77 -15.32 -12.72 4.27
CA GLN A 77 -15.78 -11.78 3.25
C GLN A 77 -14.57 -11.03 2.71
N VAL A 78 -14.44 -11.00 1.40
CA VAL A 78 -13.29 -10.37 0.71
C VAL A 78 -13.81 -9.44 -0.38
N ASP A 79 -13.43 -8.19 -0.29
CA ASP A 79 -13.70 -7.18 -1.31
C ASP A 79 -12.37 -6.74 -1.94
N LYS A 80 -12.25 -6.84 -3.25
CA LYS A 80 -11.09 -6.30 -3.97
C LYS A 80 -11.16 -4.78 -3.98
N LEU A 81 -10.07 -4.12 -3.58
CA LEU A 81 -9.97 -2.66 -3.55
C LEU A 81 -9.36 -2.13 -4.85
N PHE A 82 -8.09 -2.38 -5.07
CA PHE A 82 -7.37 -1.90 -6.26
C PHE A 82 -6.16 -2.78 -6.58
N GLN A 83 -5.69 -2.64 -7.80
CA GLN A 83 -4.50 -3.29 -8.31
C GLN A 83 -3.54 -2.22 -8.79
N ASP A 84 -2.27 -2.36 -8.42
CA ASP A 84 -1.26 -1.36 -8.71
C ASP A 84 -0.51 -1.58 -10.01
N VAL A 85 0.02 -0.49 -10.54
CA VAL A 85 1.09 -0.46 -11.52
C VAL A 85 2.30 0.20 -10.89
N LEU A 86 3.51 -0.22 -11.28
CA LEU A 86 4.76 0.29 -10.75
C LEU A 86 5.48 1.12 -11.83
N PHE A 87 5.99 2.25 -11.44
CA PHE A 87 6.76 3.16 -12.29
C PHE A 87 7.82 3.91 -11.48
N PRO A 88 8.88 4.42 -12.13
CA PRO A 88 9.89 5.22 -11.47
C PRO A 88 9.31 6.50 -10.87
N VAL A 89 9.72 6.80 -9.63
CA VAL A 89 9.42 8.05 -8.93
C VAL A 89 10.65 8.58 -8.22
N CYS A 90 10.80 9.88 -8.16
CA CYS A 90 11.86 10.54 -7.40
C CYS A 90 11.45 11.95 -6.97
N SER A 91 12.18 12.53 -6.02
CA SER A 91 12.03 13.94 -5.67
C SER A 91 12.37 14.84 -6.88
N PRO A 92 11.61 15.93 -7.14
CA PRO A 92 12.00 16.93 -8.13
C PRO A 92 13.41 17.48 -7.89
N ALA A 93 13.76 17.71 -6.62
CA ALA A 93 15.07 18.23 -6.23
C ALA A 93 16.24 17.30 -6.62
N LEU A 94 16.01 15.98 -6.68
CA LEU A 94 17.00 15.02 -7.14
C LEU A 94 17.44 15.27 -8.58
N LEU A 95 16.55 15.83 -9.42
CA LEU A 95 16.82 16.07 -10.83
C LEU A 95 17.55 17.40 -11.07
N GLU A 96 17.58 18.29 -10.08
CA GLU A 96 18.26 19.58 -10.17
C GLU A 96 19.78 19.39 -10.27
N GLY A 97 20.41 20.09 -11.23
CA GLY A 97 21.87 20.02 -11.45
C GLY A 97 22.36 18.73 -12.12
N HIS A 98 21.50 17.79 -12.44
CA HIS A 98 21.83 16.57 -13.19
C HIS A 98 21.56 16.74 -14.69
N LYS A 99 22.11 15.82 -15.50
CA LYS A 99 21.77 15.76 -16.92
C LYS A 99 20.28 15.47 -17.08
N PRO A 100 19.60 16.12 -18.04
CA PRO A 100 18.17 15.85 -18.31
C PRO A 100 17.94 14.36 -18.58
N LEU A 101 16.88 13.82 -17.99
CA LEU A 101 16.41 12.45 -18.26
C LEU A 101 15.74 12.42 -19.65
N LYS A 102 16.44 11.93 -20.66
CA LYS A 102 15.94 11.78 -22.04
C LYS A 102 15.49 10.36 -22.33
N GLU A 103 16.17 9.39 -21.78
CA GLU A 103 15.91 7.98 -21.97
C GLU A 103 16.02 7.19 -20.64
N PRO A 104 15.39 6.02 -20.53
CA PRO A 104 15.40 5.22 -19.29
C PRO A 104 16.78 4.91 -18.73
N ARG A 105 17.80 4.77 -19.59
CA ARG A 105 19.18 4.53 -19.16
C ARG A 105 19.73 5.70 -18.33
N ASP A 106 19.22 6.90 -18.50
CA ASP A 106 19.69 8.06 -17.73
C ASP A 106 19.39 7.95 -16.24
N LEU A 107 18.45 7.08 -15.83
CA LEU A 107 18.20 6.78 -14.41
C LEU A 107 19.40 6.17 -13.72
N LEU A 108 20.31 5.53 -14.46
CA LEU A 108 21.53 4.89 -13.90
C LEU A 108 22.56 5.91 -13.38
N GLN A 109 22.37 7.20 -13.62
CA GLN A 109 23.18 8.24 -12.97
C GLN A 109 22.77 8.47 -11.50
N PHE A 110 21.62 7.93 -11.07
CA PHE A 110 21.09 8.04 -9.73
C PHE A 110 21.21 6.72 -8.97
N THR A 111 21.10 6.79 -7.65
CA THR A 111 20.94 5.60 -6.81
C THR A 111 19.56 4.97 -7.06
N LEU A 112 19.53 3.70 -7.41
CA LEU A 112 18.27 2.95 -7.49
C LEU A 112 17.87 2.47 -6.09
N ILE A 113 16.61 2.67 -5.76
CA ILE A 113 16.02 2.22 -4.49
C ILE A 113 15.24 0.94 -4.78
N HIS A 114 15.64 -0.15 -4.11
CA HIS A 114 15.09 -1.48 -4.30
C HIS A 114 14.10 -1.81 -3.19
N LEU A 115 13.05 -2.54 -3.54
CA LEU A 115 12.14 -3.18 -2.60
C LEU A 115 12.44 -4.68 -2.59
N ASP A 116 12.92 -5.16 -1.43
CA ASP A 116 13.14 -6.58 -1.19
C ASP A 116 11.83 -7.21 -0.71
N TYR A 117 10.95 -7.52 -1.65
CA TYR A 117 9.65 -8.11 -1.38
C TYR A 117 9.55 -9.50 -2.01
N GLU A 118 9.25 -10.49 -1.17
CA GLU A 118 8.96 -11.86 -1.61
C GLU A 118 7.44 -12.05 -1.72
N ALA A 119 6.93 -12.12 -2.93
CA ALA A 119 5.53 -12.35 -3.21
C ALA A 119 5.24 -13.85 -3.32
N GLN A 120 5.07 -14.57 -2.21
CA GLN A 120 4.52 -15.94 -2.14
C GLN A 120 4.58 -16.76 -3.46
N GLY A 121 5.80 -16.92 -4.04
CA GLY A 121 6.04 -17.66 -5.27
C GLY A 121 5.80 -16.89 -6.59
N ALA A 122 5.37 -15.63 -6.55
CA ALA A 122 5.27 -14.78 -7.74
C ALA A 122 6.48 -13.83 -7.84
N VAL A 123 6.94 -13.59 -9.06
CA VAL A 123 7.99 -12.60 -9.32
C VAL A 123 7.36 -11.20 -9.22
N TRP A 124 7.83 -10.42 -8.23
CA TRP A 124 7.39 -9.05 -8.06
C TRP A 124 8.15 -8.11 -9.03
N PRO A 125 7.46 -7.11 -9.62
CA PRO A 125 8.12 -6.14 -10.49
C PRO A 125 9.28 -5.44 -9.76
N ASN A 126 10.42 -5.38 -10.42
CA ASN A 126 11.65 -4.83 -9.89
C ASN A 126 12.40 -4.03 -10.95
N TRP A 127 13.53 -3.42 -10.58
CA TRP A 127 14.32 -2.61 -11.48
C TRP A 127 14.83 -3.38 -12.70
N ARG A 128 15.20 -4.67 -12.54
CA ARG A 128 15.61 -5.50 -13.68
C ARG A 128 14.50 -5.64 -14.71
N MET A 129 13.28 -5.93 -14.26
CA MET A 129 12.14 -6.04 -15.15
C MET A 129 11.78 -4.72 -15.81
N TRP A 130 11.82 -3.61 -15.05
CA TRP A 130 11.49 -2.30 -15.59
C TRP A 130 12.51 -1.85 -16.63
N MET A 131 13.80 -1.98 -16.35
CA MET A 131 14.88 -1.63 -17.28
C MET A 131 14.85 -2.50 -18.55
N GLN A 132 14.58 -3.81 -18.43
CA GLN A 132 14.39 -4.68 -19.58
C GLN A 132 13.20 -4.26 -20.44
N ALA A 133 12.06 -3.93 -19.83
CA ALA A 133 10.88 -3.43 -20.55
C ALA A 133 11.16 -2.07 -21.23
N ALA A 134 12.04 -1.28 -20.66
CA ALA A 134 12.53 -0.02 -21.22
C ALA A 134 13.64 -0.18 -22.27
N GLY A 135 14.04 -1.42 -22.61
CA GLY A 135 15.10 -1.71 -23.60
C GLY A 135 16.53 -1.59 -23.07
N VAL A 136 16.72 -1.37 -21.76
CA VAL A 136 18.05 -1.26 -21.13
C VAL A 136 18.46 -2.66 -20.65
N ARG A 137 19.51 -3.24 -21.24
CA ARG A 137 19.91 -4.64 -20.96
C ARG A 137 21.14 -4.74 -20.08
N ASP A 138 22.13 -3.87 -20.27
CA ASP A 138 23.41 -3.93 -19.59
C ASP A 138 23.45 -2.87 -18.47
N PHE A 139 23.01 -3.26 -17.27
CA PHE A 139 23.11 -2.44 -16.07
C PHE A 139 23.35 -3.32 -14.84
N ASN A 140 23.94 -2.71 -13.82
CA ASN A 140 24.15 -3.38 -12.54
C ASN A 140 23.01 -3.01 -11.57
N ASP A 141 22.16 -3.97 -11.24
CA ASP A 141 21.05 -3.85 -10.31
C ASP A 141 21.38 -4.32 -8.88
N SER A 142 22.62 -4.68 -8.61
CA SER A 142 23.06 -5.11 -7.27
C SER A 142 23.48 -3.97 -6.35
N ARG A 143 23.48 -2.73 -6.84
CA ARG A 143 23.91 -1.53 -6.10
C ARG A 143 22.74 -0.60 -5.89
N GLY A 144 22.58 -0.13 -4.68
CA GLY A 144 21.52 0.82 -4.35
C GLY A 144 21.16 0.79 -2.87
N LEU A 145 20.02 1.37 -2.56
CA LEU A 145 19.39 1.27 -1.25
C LEU A 145 18.32 0.18 -1.29
N HIS A 146 18.26 -0.65 -0.26
CA HIS A 146 17.35 -1.78 -0.17
C HIS A 146 16.41 -1.62 1.04
N PHE A 147 15.12 -1.78 0.82
CA PHE A 147 14.10 -1.68 1.85
C PHE A 147 13.14 -2.86 1.77
N SER A 148 12.67 -3.32 2.92
CA SER A 148 11.63 -4.37 3.02
C SER A 148 10.19 -3.81 3.03
N GLN A 149 10.05 -2.46 3.02
CA GLN A 149 8.76 -1.78 3.10
C GLN A 149 8.67 -0.71 2.03
N THR A 150 7.61 -0.73 1.21
CA THR A 150 7.38 0.26 0.14
C THR A 150 7.34 1.69 0.68
N SER A 151 6.70 1.91 1.84
CA SER A 151 6.62 3.24 2.45
C SER A 151 7.99 3.84 2.77
N LEU A 152 8.97 3.03 3.17
CA LEU A 152 10.34 3.48 3.43
C LEU A 152 11.09 3.77 2.12
N ALA A 153 10.91 2.92 1.11
CA ALA A 153 11.50 3.16 -0.22
C ALA A 153 10.95 4.46 -0.85
N VAL A 154 9.65 4.69 -0.73
CA VAL A 154 8.99 5.93 -1.19
C VAL A 154 9.50 7.14 -0.40
N GLN A 155 9.64 7.02 0.94
CA GLN A 155 10.18 8.11 1.75
C GLN A 155 11.62 8.45 1.35
N ALA A 156 12.47 7.46 1.14
CA ALA A 156 13.84 7.68 0.66
C ALA A 156 13.88 8.40 -0.70
N ALA A 157 12.91 8.10 -1.59
CA ALA A 157 12.79 8.82 -2.86
C ALA A 157 12.35 10.28 -2.67
N ILE A 158 11.40 10.56 -1.75
CA ILE A 158 10.96 11.91 -1.39
C ILE A 158 12.12 12.73 -0.84
N ASP A 159 12.95 12.11 0.02
CA ASP A 159 14.11 12.75 0.65
C ASP A 159 15.31 12.92 -0.33
N GLY A 160 15.15 12.55 -1.61
CA GLY A 160 16.16 12.74 -2.64
C GLY A 160 17.31 11.73 -2.61
N HIS A 161 17.18 10.60 -1.94
CA HIS A 161 18.23 9.60 -1.85
C HIS A 161 18.38 8.74 -3.11
N GLY A 162 17.42 8.82 -4.04
CA GLY A 162 17.47 8.08 -5.29
C GLY A 162 16.11 7.98 -5.97
N VAL A 163 16.01 7.05 -6.91
CA VAL A 163 14.79 6.74 -7.67
C VAL A 163 14.23 5.41 -7.23
N ALA A 164 12.94 5.36 -6.87
CA ALA A 164 12.23 4.15 -6.50
C ALA A 164 11.25 3.71 -7.59
N LEU A 165 10.88 2.43 -7.62
CA LEU A 165 9.66 1.98 -8.27
C LEU A 165 8.51 2.15 -7.28
N GLY A 166 7.62 3.10 -7.57
CA GLY A 166 6.47 3.42 -6.74
C GLY A 166 5.22 2.70 -7.21
N ASP A 167 4.46 2.16 -6.26
CA ASP A 167 3.12 1.62 -6.49
C ASP A 167 2.15 2.79 -6.71
N SER A 168 1.39 2.78 -7.80
CA SER A 168 0.52 3.90 -8.23
C SER A 168 -0.37 4.44 -7.11
N THR A 169 -0.99 3.57 -6.33
CA THR A 169 -1.87 3.96 -5.23
C THR A 169 -1.10 4.55 -4.04
N LEU A 170 0.08 3.99 -3.72
CA LEU A 170 0.86 4.41 -2.54
C LEU A 170 1.64 5.71 -2.76
N VAL A 171 1.87 6.11 -4.02
CA VAL A 171 2.56 7.37 -4.35
C VAL A 171 1.64 8.47 -4.88
N ALA A 172 0.34 8.20 -5.05
CA ALA A 172 -0.61 9.13 -5.64
C ALA A 172 -0.65 10.49 -4.93
N ASP A 173 -0.76 10.49 -3.60
CA ASP A 173 -0.83 11.71 -2.80
C ASP A 173 0.52 12.48 -2.82
N ASP A 174 1.65 11.78 -2.92
CA ASP A 174 2.98 12.40 -3.03
C ASP A 174 3.20 13.03 -4.42
N LEU A 175 2.70 12.39 -5.48
CA LEU A 175 2.70 12.96 -6.84
C LEU A 175 1.79 14.18 -6.93
N ALA A 176 0.57 14.10 -6.40
CA ALA A 176 -0.37 15.21 -6.39
C ALA A 176 0.15 16.43 -5.61
N ALA A 177 0.89 16.18 -4.52
CA ALA A 177 1.51 17.22 -3.70
C ALA A 177 2.85 17.73 -4.28
N GLY A 178 3.33 17.20 -5.39
CA GLY A 178 4.61 17.58 -6.00
C GLY A 178 5.85 17.15 -5.20
N ARG A 179 5.71 16.29 -4.19
CA ARG A 179 6.85 15.71 -3.45
C ARG A 179 7.62 14.71 -4.29
N LEU A 180 6.91 14.03 -5.17
CA LEU A 180 7.47 13.13 -6.17
C LEU A 180 7.09 13.57 -7.56
N VAL A 181 7.92 13.17 -8.53
CA VAL A 181 7.64 13.24 -9.95
C VAL A 181 7.83 11.87 -10.59
N ARG A 182 7.12 11.64 -11.67
CA ARG A 182 7.24 10.44 -12.50
C ARG A 182 8.03 10.79 -13.76
N PRO A 183 9.32 10.39 -13.85
CA PRO A 183 10.18 10.80 -14.96
C PRO A 183 9.86 10.11 -16.30
N PHE A 184 9.24 8.91 -16.27
CA PHE A 184 8.91 8.14 -17.48
C PHE A 184 7.50 7.57 -17.43
N ALA A 185 6.83 7.52 -18.59
CA ALA A 185 5.47 7.01 -18.70
C ALA A 185 5.37 5.47 -18.59
N LEU A 186 6.48 4.74 -18.85
CA LEU A 186 6.50 3.28 -18.77
C LEU A 186 6.15 2.80 -17.36
N SER A 187 5.21 1.87 -17.27
CA SER A 187 4.83 1.19 -16.03
C SER A 187 4.82 -0.32 -16.21
N LEU A 188 5.08 -1.02 -15.13
CA LEU A 188 4.89 -2.47 -15.01
C LEU A 188 3.59 -2.74 -14.26
N ARG A 189 2.81 -3.70 -14.72
CA ARG A 189 1.65 -4.19 -13.96
C ARG A 189 2.10 -5.19 -12.92
N SER A 190 1.53 -5.11 -11.72
CA SER A 190 1.61 -6.21 -10.77
C SER A 190 0.95 -7.47 -11.37
N PRO A 191 1.37 -8.68 -10.96
CA PRO A 191 0.72 -9.90 -11.42
C PRO A 191 -0.78 -9.84 -11.14
N THR A 192 -1.60 -10.24 -12.14
CA THR A 192 -3.07 -10.01 -12.15
C THR A 192 -3.81 -10.67 -10.98
N GLN A 193 -3.24 -11.73 -10.42
CA GLN A 193 -3.79 -12.43 -9.25
C GLN A 193 -3.60 -11.65 -7.94
N PHE A 194 -2.75 -10.61 -7.90
CA PHE A 194 -2.47 -9.84 -6.70
C PHE A 194 -3.20 -8.48 -6.72
N ALA A 195 -3.80 -8.12 -5.60
CA ALA A 195 -4.45 -6.85 -5.39
C ALA A 195 -4.47 -6.51 -3.89
N TYR A 196 -4.81 -5.28 -3.55
CA TYR A 196 -5.25 -4.96 -2.20
C TYR A 196 -6.69 -5.41 -2.00
N HIS A 197 -6.95 -6.02 -0.83
CA HIS A 197 -8.25 -6.53 -0.45
C HIS A 197 -8.64 -6.04 0.93
N LEU A 198 -9.92 -5.73 1.12
CA LEU A 198 -10.54 -5.63 2.42
C LEU A 198 -11.09 -6.99 2.79
N ILE A 199 -10.69 -7.49 3.94
CA ILE A 199 -11.02 -8.83 4.44
C ILE A 199 -11.71 -8.66 5.78
N MET A 200 -12.85 -9.34 5.98
CA MET A 200 -13.67 -9.23 7.19
C MET A 200 -14.27 -10.60 7.56
N ARG A 201 -14.63 -10.74 8.80
CA ARG A 201 -15.43 -11.88 9.24
C ARG A 201 -16.87 -11.73 8.74
N ARG A 202 -17.49 -12.82 8.31
CA ARG A 202 -18.88 -12.80 7.84
C ARG A 202 -19.87 -12.56 8.98
N ASP A 203 -19.59 -13.08 10.16
CA ASP A 203 -20.45 -12.96 11.35
C ASP A 203 -20.45 -11.56 11.96
N THR A 204 -19.43 -10.73 11.68
CA THR A 204 -19.35 -9.34 12.17
C THR A 204 -19.58 -8.30 11.06
N ALA A 205 -19.67 -8.73 9.80
CA ALA A 205 -19.81 -7.83 8.65
C ALA A 205 -21.09 -6.95 8.69
N ASP A 206 -22.14 -7.43 9.37
CA ASP A 206 -23.41 -6.71 9.52
C ASP A 206 -23.43 -5.73 10.71
N ARG A 207 -22.38 -5.69 11.54
CA ARG A 207 -22.27 -4.68 12.60
C ARG A 207 -22.24 -3.30 11.95
N PRO A 208 -23.06 -2.33 12.46
CA PRO A 208 -23.21 -1.02 11.83
C PRO A 208 -21.87 -0.32 11.52
N MET A 209 -20.93 -0.32 12.47
CA MET A 209 -19.63 0.34 12.31
C MET A 209 -18.75 -0.38 11.28
N VAL A 210 -18.76 -1.72 11.25
CA VAL A 210 -18.02 -2.51 10.25
C VAL A 210 -18.56 -2.26 8.85
N LYS A 211 -19.89 -2.20 8.71
CA LYS A 211 -20.56 -1.89 7.45
C LYS A 211 -20.27 -0.47 6.98
N ALA A 212 -20.30 0.51 7.89
CA ALA A 212 -19.96 1.90 7.58
C ALA A 212 -18.51 2.00 7.08
N PHE A 213 -17.57 1.39 7.80
CA PHE A 213 -16.16 1.36 7.40
C PHE A 213 -15.95 0.67 6.05
N ARG A 214 -16.59 -0.48 5.81
CA ARG A 214 -16.54 -1.18 4.52
C ARG A 214 -17.00 -0.28 3.37
N ASN A 215 -18.17 0.35 3.53
CA ASN A 215 -18.72 1.21 2.49
C ASN A 215 -17.80 2.39 2.18
N TRP A 216 -17.25 3.01 3.22
CA TRP A 216 -16.30 4.11 3.08
C TRP A 216 -15.01 3.65 2.36
N ILE A 217 -14.39 2.54 2.79
CA ILE A 217 -13.16 1.99 2.15
C ILE A 217 -13.40 1.69 0.66
N LEU A 218 -14.54 1.11 0.31
CA LEU A 218 -14.86 0.82 -1.08
C LEU A 218 -15.03 2.09 -1.92
N ALA A 219 -15.64 3.14 -1.35
CA ALA A 219 -15.78 4.43 -2.01
C ALA A 219 -14.41 5.11 -2.23
N GLU A 220 -13.53 5.11 -1.20
CA GLU A 220 -12.17 5.64 -1.31
C GLU A 220 -11.32 4.86 -2.34
N ALA A 221 -11.47 3.53 -2.37
CA ALA A 221 -10.76 2.70 -3.35
C ALA A 221 -11.24 2.97 -4.79
N ALA A 222 -12.54 3.15 -5.00
CA ALA A 222 -13.10 3.52 -6.30
C ALA A 222 -12.59 4.88 -6.77
N ALA A 223 -12.56 5.88 -5.87
CA ALA A 223 -12.03 7.21 -6.15
C ALA A 223 -10.54 7.18 -6.51
N SER A 224 -9.74 6.36 -5.78
CA SER A 224 -8.29 6.19 -6.05
C SER A 224 -8.00 5.50 -7.38
N SER A 225 -8.93 4.72 -7.92
CA SER A 225 -8.76 3.99 -9.19
C SER A 225 -9.17 4.80 -10.42
N ALA A 226 -9.85 5.93 -10.23
CA ALA A 226 -10.38 6.79 -11.30
C ALA A 226 -9.43 7.94 -11.70
N GLY A 227 -8.38 8.21 -10.93
CA GLY A 227 -7.36 9.23 -11.15
C GLY A 227 -6.05 8.62 -11.61
#